data_754308ff69709c66ecaa16121737cefc
#
_entry.id   754308ff69709c66ecaa16121737cefc
#
_cell.length_a   1.000
_cell.length_b   1.000
_cell.length_c   1.000
_cell.angle_alpha   90.00
_cell.angle_beta   90.00
_cell.angle_gamma   90.00
#
_symmetry.space_group_name_H-M   'P 1'
#
loop_
_entity.id
_entity.type
_entity.pdbx_description
1 polymer ?
#
loop_
_entity_poly.entity_id
_entity_poly.type
_entity_poly.pdbx_seq_one_letter_code
_entity_poly.pdbx_strand_id
1 'polypeptide(L)'
;GSAGSGGSDGSGDASGTGQSVESSTEISGKVIDGYISGATVFLDLNFNGVKDVNEPSTVSVAEGDFNFGLTATELECASYVPLVVDVPVGAVDAEFGEVTEAYQMILPPMFEPISSSDILNISPITSLVWNTIETLSPTPIIELSCEAVIADQTKREATARLLENAIRDVVVHYNISEEKLFTDFIAEENTAVK
;
A
#
# COMPACT_ATOMS: atom_id res chain seq x y z
N GLY A 1 2.25 74.22 34.11
CA GLY A 1 1.63 73.05 33.83
C GLY A 1 2.25 72.17 32.79
N SER A 2 2.57 70.98 32.93
CA SER A 2 3.15 70.14 31.92
C SER A 2 2.53 68.79 31.88
N ALA A 3 2.11 68.41 30.74
CA ALA A 3 1.59 67.08 30.42
C ALA A 3 2.71 66.07 30.22
N GLY A 4 2.53 64.91 30.73
CA GLY A 4 3.35 63.75 30.41
C GLY A 4 2.49 62.66 29.76
N SER A 5 2.76 62.40 28.53
CA SER A 5 2.14 61.34 27.75
C SER A 5 2.93 60.06 27.90
N GLY A 6 2.31 59.01 28.35
CA GLY A 6 2.88 57.67 28.33
C GLY A 6 2.13 56.79 27.35
N GLY A 7 2.76 56.49 26.23
CA GLY A 7 2.26 55.49 25.30
C GLY A 7 2.73 54.10 25.72
N SER A 8 1.80 53.18 25.87
CA SER A 8 2.10 51.76 26.08
C SER A 8 1.90 51.04 24.77
N ASP A 9 3.02 50.58 24.19
CA ASP A 9 3.00 49.69 23.06
C ASP A 9 2.69 48.25 23.52
N GLY A 10 1.51 47.80 23.20
CA GLY A 10 1.12 46.44 23.37
C GLY A 10 1.70 45.61 22.25
N SER A 11 2.83 44.96 22.47
CA SER A 11 3.34 43.91 21.58
C SER A 11 2.44 42.71 21.72
N GLY A 12 1.57 42.51 20.76
CA GLY A 12 0.83 41.30 20.60
C GLY A 12 1.78 40.22 20.05
N ASP A 13 2.25 39.38 20.92
CA ASP A 13 2.96 38.17 20.55
C ASP A 13 1.94 37.19 19.98
N ALA A 14 1.83 37.13 18.66
CA ALA A 14 1.12 36.09 17.96
C ALA A 14 2.02 34.88 17.92
N SER A 15 1.98 34.04 18.97
CA SER A 15 2.49 32.68 18.93
C SER A 15 1.69 31.91 17.91
N GLY A 16 2.11 32.00 16.67
CA GLY A 16 1.70 31.08 15.64
C GLY A 16 2.31 29.72 15.99
N THR A 17 1.49 28.85 16.60
CA THR A 17 1.80 27.43 16.65
C THR A 17 1.80 26.95 15.21
N GLY A 18 2.98 27.00 14.58
CA GLY A 18 3.22 26.39 13.30
C GLY A 18 3.04 24.90 13.47
N GLN A 19 1.85 24.39 13.13
CA GLN A 19 1.71 22.96 12.87
C GLN A 19 2.65 22.67 11.72
N SER A 20 3.72 21.92 12.02
CA SER A 20 4.56 21.36 10.99
C SER A 20 3.68 20.37 10.23
N VAL A 21 3.26 20.75 9.04
CA VAL A 21 2.60 19.84 8.11
C VAL A 21 3.67 18.82 7.71
N GLU A 22 3.59 17.60 8.24
CA GLU A 22 4.45 16.52 7.77
C GLU A 22 4.27 16.38 6.27
N SER A 23 5.36 16.48 5.52
CA SER A 23 5.35 16.25 4.08
C SER A 23 4.97 14.81 3.83
N SER A 24 3.91 14.57 3.07
CA SER A 24 3.49 13.26 2.64
C SER A 24 3.94 12.99 1.22
N THR A 25 4.32 11.74 0.95
CA THR A 25 4.55 11.25 -0.41
C THR A 25 3.31 10.50 -0.86
N GLU A 26 2.82 10.86 -2.02
CA GLU A 26 1.65 10.21 -2.60
C GLU A 26 2.07 8.96 -3.37
N ILE A 27 1.48 7.81 -3.03
CA ILE A 27 1.65 6.57 -3.78
C ILE A 27 0.36 6.23 -4.51
N SER A 28 0.49 5.58 -5.64
CA SER A 28 -0.65 5.24 -6.51
C SER A 28 -0.52 3.85 -7.10
N GLY A 29 -1.64 3.31 -7.54
CA GLY A 29 -1.69 2.00 -8.17
C GLY A 29 -3.08 1.68 -8.69
N LYS A 30 -3.28 0.40 -8.99
CA LYS A 30 -4.54 -0.13 -9.50
C LYS A 30 -4.95 -1.41 -8.78
N VAL A 31 -6.26 -1.54 -8.56
CA VAL A 31 -6.90 -2.78 -8.11
C VAL A 31 -7.41 -3.51 -9.34
N ILE A 32 -6.76 -4.63 -9.69
CA ILE A 32 -6.94 -5.33 -10.95
C ILE A 32 -7.51 -6.73 -10.74
N ASP A 33 -8.78 -6.86 -11.00
CA ASP A 33 -9.53 -8.11 -11.18
C ASP A 33 -10.75 -7.75 -12.03
N GLY A 34 -10.49 -7.17 -13.23
CA GLY A 34 -11.44 -6.47 -14.05
C GLY A 34 -11.56 -4.96 -13.77
N TYR A 35 -10.62 -4.35 -13.08
CA TYR A 35 -10.63 -2.98 -12.55
C TYR A 35 -11.75 -2.72 -11.53
N ILE A 36 -11.41 -2.85 -10.28
CA ILE A 36 -12.35 -2.74 -9.16
C ILE A 36 -12.40 -1.33 -8.59
N SER A 37 -13.58 -0.72 -8.57
CA SER A 37 -13.87 0.51 -7.83
C SER A 37 -14.64 0.25 -6.55
N GLY A 38 -14.43 1.05 -5.52
CA GLY A 38 -15.08 0.90 -4.21
C GLY A 38 -14.42 -0.12 -3.28
N ALA A 39 -13.20 -0.54 -3.58
CA ALA A 39 -12.41 -1.38 -2.70
C ALA A 39 -11.55 -0.55 -1.75
N THR A 40 -11.37 -1.01 -0.52
CA THR A 40 -10.48 -0.37 0.45
C THR A 40 -9.07 -0.90 0.30
N VAL A 41 -8.12 -0.01 0.05
CA VAL A 41 -6.69 -0.32 -0.03
C VAL A 41 -6.02 0.20 1.22
N PHE A 42 -5.28 -0.63 1.94
CA PHE A 42 -4.60 -0.23 3.16
C PHE A 42 -3.22 -0.87 3.31
N LEU A 43 -2.38 -0.20 4.06
CA LEU A 43 -1.04 -0.68 4.39
C LEU A 43 -1.13 -1.51 5.68
N ASP A 44 -0.87 -2.80 5.59
CA ASP A 44 -1.01 -3.75 6.70
C ASP A 44 0.26 -3.79 7.56
N LEU A 45 0.36 -2.86 8.50
CA LEU A 45 1.57 -2.63 9.30
C LEU A 45 1.93 -3.77 10.25
N ASN A 46 0.97 -4.59 10.62
CA ASN A 46 1.13 -5.69 11.58
C ASN A 46 0.88 -7.08 10.97
N PHE A 47 0.76 -7.17 9.66
CA PHE A 47 0.60 -8.44 8.92
C PHE A 47 -0.62 -9.27 9.33
N ASN A 48 -1.65 -8.65 9.90
CA ASN A 48 -2.85 -9.37 10.35
C ASN A 48 -3.95 -9.53 9.29
N GLY A 49 -3.81 -8.88 8.13
CA GLY A 49 -4.78 -8.92 7.04
C GLY A 49 -6.08 -8.13 7.29
N VAL A 50 -6.16 -7.40 8.41
CA VAL A 50 -7.32 -6.63 8.82
C VAL A 50 -6.94 -5.16 8.93
N LYS A 51 -7.77 -4.27 8.38
CA LYS A 51 -7.52 -2.83 8.48
C LYS A 51 -7.71 -2.34 9.92
N ASP A 52 -6.62 -1.89 10.52
CA ASP A 52 -6.60 -1.28 11.84
C ASP A 52 -6.70 0.25 11.76
N VAL A 53 -7.08 0.89 12.89
CA VAL A 53 -7.34 2.34 12.95
C VAL A 53 -6.11 3.19 12.60
N ASN A 54 -4.92 2.72 12.93
CA ASN A 54 -3.64 3.42 12.69
C ASN A 54 -3.03 3.14 11.32
N GLU A 55 -3.69 2.35 10.50
CA GLU A 55 -3.18 1.98 9.18
C GLU A 55 -3.68 2.95 8.10
N PRO A 56 -2.78 3.49 7.26
CA PRO A 56 -3.18 4.35 6.17
C PRO A 56 -4.03 3.58 5.15
N SER A 57 -5.09 4.21 4.67
CA SER A 57 -6.01 3.60 3.72
C SER A 57 -6.62 4.60 2.75
N THR A 58 -7.12 4.07 1.65
CA THR A 58 -7.87 4.81 0.63
C THR A 58 -8.90 3.88 -0.01
N VAL A 59 -9.74 4.43 -0.86
CA VAL A 59 -10.75 3.67 -1.62
C VAL A 59 -10.45 3.78 -3.11
N SER A 60 -10.48 2.67 -3.83
CA SER A 60 -10.30 2.66 -5.28
C SER A 60 -11.47 3.33 -5.99
N VAL A 61 -11.15 4.03 -7.07
CA VAL A 61 -12.11 4.75 -7.92
C VAL A 61 -12.21 4.09 -9.30
N ALA A 62 -12.82 4.76 -10.24
CA ALA A 62 -12.98 4.26 -11.60
C ALA A 62 -11.65 3.75 -12.18
N GLU A 63 -11.73 2.72 -13.01
CA GLU A 63 -10.57 2.01 -13.59
C GLU A 63 -9.63 1.36 -12.55
N GLY A 64 -10.12 1.14 -11.33
CA GLY A 64 -9.36 0.54 -10.24
C GLY A 64 -8.28 1.43 -9.64
N ASP A 65 -8.22 2.70 -10.01
CA ASP A 65 -7.20 3.61 -9.55
C ASP A 65 -7.32 3.90 -8.05
N PHE A 66 -6.20 3.93 -7.37
CA PHE A 66 -6.10 4.42 -6.00
C PHE A 66 -4.87 5.28 -5.81
N ASN A 67 -4.96 6.22 -4.91
CA ASN A 67 -3.81 6.96 -4.40
C ASN A 67 -4.04 7.33 -2.94
N PHE A 68 -2.97 7.45 -2.19
CA PHE A 68 -2.99 7.98 -0.82
C PHE A 68 -1.62 8.48 -0.38
N GLY A 69 -1.63 9.50 0.48
CA GLY A 69 -0.43 10.10 1.02
C GLY A 69 0.11 9.32 2.21
N LEU A 70 1.41 9.04 2.20
CA LEU A 70 2.11 8.39 3.29
C LEU A 70 3.11 9.35 3.93
N THR A 71 3.19 9.36 5.24
CA THR A 71 4.28 10.02 5.97
C THR A 71 5.61 9.33 5.65
N ALA A 72 6.74 9.94 6.01
CA ALA A 72 8.06 9.34 5.78
C ALA A 72 8.18 7.95 6.43
N THR A 73 7.66 7.80 7.64
CA THR A 73 7.66 6.51 8.38
C THR A 73 6.77 5.48 7.68
N GLU A 74 5.58 5.87 7.26
CA GLU A 74 4.65 5.00 6.55
C GLU A 74 5.19 4.57 5.18
N LEU A 75 5.87 5.48 4.47
CA LEU A 75 6.51 5.18 3.20
C LEU A 75 7.65 4.17 3.36
N GLU A 76 8.45 4.28 4.42
CA GLU A 76 9.46 3.29 4.75
C GLU A 76 8.83 1.92 5.03
N CYS A 77 7.76 1.89 5.82
CA CYS A 77 6.99 0.67 6.07
C CYS A 77 6.44 0.05 4.79
N ALA A 78 6.01 0.86 3.84
CA ALA A 78 5.44 0.37 2.58
C ALA A 78 6.38 -0.54 1.79
N SER A 79 7.71 -0.42 1.98
CA SER A 79 8.70 -1.31 1.39
C SER A 79 8.73 -2.70 2.04
N TYR A 80 8.24 -2.85 3.27
CA TYR A 80 8.43 -4.04 4.10
C TYR A 80 7.15 -4.73 4.56
N VAL A 81 5.98 -4.15 4.29
CA VAL A 81 4.69 -4.71 4.68
C VAL A 81 3.79 -4.91 3.47
N PRO A 82 2.81 -5.82 3.52
CA PRO A 82 1.90 -6.02 2.41
C PRO A 82 0.93 -4.84 2.26
N LEU A 83 0.50 -4.61 1.03
CA LEU A 83 -0.60 -3.73 0.69
C LEU A 83 -1.83 -4.61 0.45
N VAL A 84 -2.87 -4.42 1.25
CA VAL A 84 -4.07 -5.26 1.24
C VAL A 84 -5.23 -4.50 0.64
N VAL A 85 -6.01 -5.20 -0.16
CA VAL A 85 -7.26 -4.70 -0.74
C VAL A 85 -8.42 -5.52 -0.21
N ASP A 86 -9.33 -4.85 0.50
CA ASP A 86 -10.64 -5.41 0.85
C ASP A 86 -11.64 -5.03 -0.22
N VAL A 87 -12.14 -6.01 -0.95
CA VAL A 87 -13.21 -5.82 -1.93
C VAL A 87 -14.54 -6.18 -1.27
N PRO A 88 -15.36 -5.20 -0.90
CA PRO A 88 -16.64 -5.47 -0.26
C PRO A 88 -17.71 -5.86 -1.28
N VAL A 89 -18.78 -6.48 -0.78
CA VAL A 89 -20.02 -6.59 -1.54
C VAL A 89 -20.51 -5.19 -1.92
N GLY A 90 -20.89 -5.01 -3.17
CA GLY A 90 -21.31 -3.71 -3.71
C GLY A 90 -20.20 -2.89 -4.37
N ALA A 91 -18.93 -3.31 -4.27
CA ALA A 91 -17.88 -2.79 -5.13
C ALA A 91 -18.20 -3.10 -6.59
N VAL A 92 -17.64 -2.36 -7.53
CA VAL A 92 -17.93 -2.51 -8.96
C VAL A 92 -16.70 -2.99 -9.70
N ASP A 93 -16.85 -4.15 -10.32
CA ASP A 93 -15.93 -4.67 -11.31
C ASP A 93 -16.32 -4.11 -12.68
N ALA A 94 -15.38 -3.47 -13.37
CA ALA A 94 -15.65 -2.85 -14.67
C ALA A 94 -16.04 -3.87 -15.77
N GLU A 95 -15.66 -5.13 -15.59
CA GLU A 95 -15.94 -6.21 -16.56
C GLU A 95 -17.21 -6.99 -16.20
N PHE A 96 -17.40 -7.31 -14.91
CA PHE A 96 -18.46 -8.22 -14.45
C PHE A 96 -19.59 -7.54 -13.68
N GLY A 97 -19.45 -6.25 -13.32
CA GLY A 97 -20.47 -5.50 -12.60
C GLY A 97 -20.31 -5.55 -11.09
N GLU A 98 -21.41 -5.51 -10.37
CA GLU A 98 -21.40 -5.45 -8.91
C GLU A 98 -20.86 -6.74 -8.27
N VAL A 99 -19.93 -6.58 -7.33
CA VAL A 99 -19.34 -7.68 -6.57
C VAL A 99 -20.37 -8.23 -5.57
N THR A 100 -20.62 -9.52 -5.65
CA THR A 100 -21.63 -10.22 -4.82
C THR A 100 -21.07 -10.95 -3.62
N GLU A 101 -19.77 -11.26 -3.62
CA GLU A 101 -19.07 -11.88 -2.51
C GLU A 101 -17.80 -11.08 -2.18
N ALA A 102 -17.63 -10.73 -0.91
CA ALA A 102 -16.45 -10.01 -0.45
C ALA A 102 -15.19 -10.90 -0.53
N TYR A 103 -14.07 -10.31 -0.94
CA TYR A 103 -12.78 -10.99 -0.99
C TYR A 103 -11.62 -10.03 -0.78
N GLN A 104 -10.43 -10.57 -0.60
CA GLN A 104 -9.19 -9.80 -0.46
C GLN A 104 -8.22 -10.09 -1.59
N MET A 105 -7.43 -9.07 -1.94
CA MET A 105 -6.22 -9.22 -2.75
C MET A 105 -5.05 -8.57 -2.02
N ILE A 106 -3.84 -9.07 -2.27
CA ILE A 106 -2.65 -8.65 -1.54
C ILE A 106 -1.49 -8.45 -2.52
N LEU A 107 -0.82 -7.32 -2.38
CA LEU A 107 0.50 -7.08 -2.97
C LEU A 107 1.55 -7.32 -1.88
N PRO A 108 2.45 -8.30 -2.05
CA PRO A 108 3.49 -8.55 -1.06
C PRO A 108 4.48 -7.37 -0.99
N PRO A 109 5.18 -7.20 0.14
CA PRO A 109 6.25 -6.21 0.22
C PRO A 109 7.37 -6.56 -0.76
N MET A 110 7.91 -5.55 -1.44
CA MET A 110 8.91 -5.75 -2.50
C MET A 110 10.35 -5.56 -2.02
N PHE A 111 10.55 -5.08 -0.78
CA PHE A 111 11.86 -4.80 -0.18
C PHE A 111 12.70 -3.80 -0.98
N GLU A 112 12.06 -2.95 -1.74
CA GLU A 112 12.66 -1.86 -2.50
C GLU A 112 12.00 -0.53 -2.14
N PRO A 113 12.72 0.59 -2.18
CA PRO A 113 12.13 1.90 -1.94
C PRO A 113 11.01 2.19 -2.93
N ILE A 114 9.89 2.68 -2.41
CA ILE A 114 8.73 3.08 -3.21
C ILE A 114 8.75 4.60 -3.39
N SER A 115 8.52 5.06 -4.61
CA SER A 115 8.42 6.47 -4.96
C SER A 115 7.06 6.83 -5.55
N SER A 116 6.77 8.13 -5.65
CA SER A 116 5.53 8.63 -6.25
C SER A 116 5.38 8.31 -7.75
N SER A 117 6.46 7.89 -8.40
CA SER A 117 6.43 7.46 -9.81
C SER A 117 6.13 5.98 -10.01
N ASP A 118 6.14 5.18 -8.94
CA ASP A 118 5.82 3.76 -9.00
C ASP A 118 4.31 3.56 -9.09
N ILE A 119 3.90 2.56 -9.86
CA ILE A 119 2.51 2.12 -9.96
C ILE A 119 2.39 0.75 -9.32
N LEU A 120 1.65 0.68 -8.22
CA LEU A 120 1.45 -0.54 -7.44
C LEU A 120 0.20 -1.27 -7.92
N ASN A 121 0.39 -2.36 -8.64
CA ASN A 121 -0.71 -3.17 -9.16
C ASN A 121 -1.02 -4.33 -8.21
N ILE A 122 -2.24 -4.39 -7.73
CA ILE A 122 -2.72 -5.44 -6.82
C ILE A 122 -3.71 -6.31 -7.58
N SER A 123 -3.44 -7.61 -7.63
CA SER A 123 -4.21 -8.55 -8.44
C SER A 123 -4.32 -9.93 -7.78
N PRO A 124 -5.16 -10.83 -8.30
CA PRO A 124 -5.19 -12.22 -7.84
C PRO A 124 -3.82 -12.91 -7.93
N ILE A 125 -3.01 -12.58 -8.94
CA ILE A 125 -1.67 -13.17 -9.12
C ILE A 125 -0.70 -12.70 -8.04
N THR A 126 -0.71 -11.42 -7.69
CA THR A 126 0.11 -10.91 -6.58
C THR A 126 -0.31 -11.54 -5.25
N SER A 127 -1.59 -11.85 -5.09
CA SER A 127 -2.12 -12.55 -3.92
C SER A 127 -1.62 -13.99 -3.83
N LEU A 128 -1.43 -14.68 -4.96
CA LEU A 128 -0.83 -16.01 -5.00
C LEU A 128 0.62 -16.00 -4.49
N VAL A 129 1.38 -14.98 -4.85
CA VAL A 129 2.74 -14.79 -4.32
C VAL A 129 2.72 -14.68 -2.80
N TRP A 130 1.81 -13.87 -2.26
CA TRP A 130 1.67 -13.71 -0.81
C TRP A 130 1.26 -15.01 -0.10
N ASN A 131 0.29 -15.72 -0.63
CA ASN A 131 -0.15 -17.00 -0.07
C ASN A 131 0.98 -18.04 -0.09
N THR A 132 1.82 -18.02 -1.10
CA THR A 132 3.00 -18.87 -1.18
C THR A 132 4.02 -18.51 -0.11
N ILE A 133 4.23 -17.22 0.17
CA ILE A 133 5.09 -16.75 1.27
C ILE A 133 4.59 -17.30 2.61
N GLU A 134 3.29 -17.19 2.88
CA GLU A 134 2.68 -17.71 4.11
C GLU A 134 2.90 -19.22 4.27
N THR A 135 2.81 -19.97 3.18
CA THR A 135 3.05 -21.42 3.15
C THR A 135 4.52 -21.78 3.39
N LEU A 136 5.44 -21.01 2.81
CA LEU A 136 6.89 -21.27 2.91
C LEU A 136 7.51 -20.77 4.23
N SER A 137 6.83 -19.85 4.93
CA SER A 137 7.36 -19.27 6.17
C SER A 137 7.42 -20.31 7.29
N PRO A 138 8.59 -20.45 7.96
CA PRO A 138 8.75 -21.38 9.09
C PRO A 138 8.04 -20.90 10.36
N THR A 139 7.67 -19.62 10.43
CA THR A 139 6.94 -19.00 11.54
C THR A 139 5.69 -18.31 11.02
N PRO A 140 4.62 -18.20 11.84
CA PRO A 140 3.43 -17.47 11.43
C PRO A 140 3.77 -16.02 11.04
N ILE A 141 3.33 -15.60 9.86
CA ILE A 141 3.57 -14.22 9.35
C ILE A 141 2.87 -13.17 10.24
N ILE A 142 1.80 -13.54 10.91
CA ILE A 142 1.08 -12.69 11.86
C ILE A 142 1.95 -12.20 13.04
N GLU A 143 3.11 -12.81 13.27
CA GLU A 143 4.08 -12.34 14.27
C GLU A 143 4.99 -11.23 13.76
N LEU A 144 4.91 -10.88 12.47
CA LEU A 144 5.67 -9.80 11.88
C LEU A 144 4.96 -8.46 12.08
N SER A 145 5.73 -7.40 12.03
CA SER A 145 5.25 -6.02 11.99
C SER A 145 6.27 -5.17 11.23
N CYS A 146 5.86 -3.99 10.78
CA CYS A 146 6.79 -3.06 10.16
C CYS A 146 7.99 -2.76 11.08
N GLU A 147 7.74 -2.47 12.34
CA GLU A 147 8.78 -2.17 13.32
C GLU A 147 9.75 -3.33 13.51
N ALA A 148 9.23 -4.56 13.61
CA ALA A 148 10.05 -5.75 13.78
C ALA A 148 10.93 -6.03 12.57
N VAL A 149 10.40 -5.85 11.36
CA VAL A 149 11.14 -6.07 10.11
C VAL A 149 12.21 -5.01 9.91
N ILE A 150 11.92 -3.74 10.20
CA ILE A 150 12.91 -2.65 10.10
C ILE A 150 14.02 -2.80 11.13
N ALA A 151 13.68 -3.18 12.37
CA ALA A 151 14.63 -3.29 13.46
C ALA A 151 15.60 -4.49 13.33
N ASP A 152 15.23 -5.52 12.59
CA ASP A 152 16.00 -6.77 12.51
C ASP A 152 16.38 -7.09 11.07
N GLN A 153 17.64 -6.83 10.72
CA GLN A 153 18.18 -7.12 9.38
C GLN A 153 18.05 -8.60 9.01
N THR A 154 18.21 -9.50 9.95
CA THR A 154 18.11 -10.94 9.71
C THR A 154 16.69 -11.32 9.33
N LYS A 155 15.67 -10.77 10.00
CA LYS A 155 14.27 -10.95 9.64
C LYS A 155 13.96 -10.37 8.26
N ARG A 156 14.47 -9.16 7.97
CA ARG A 156 14.33 -8.51 6.66
C ARG A 156 14.86 -9.37 5.53
N GLU A 157 16.08 -9.85 5.66
CA GLU A 157 16.73 -10.70 4.66
C GLU A 157 16.02 -12.05 4.51
N ALA A 158 15.58 -12.66 5.61
CA ALA A 158 14.83 -13.91 5.57
C ALA A 158 13.49 -13.76 4.86
N THR A 159 12.76 -12.68 5.12
CA THR A 159 11.47 -12.39 4.47
C THR A 159 11.67 -12.08 3.00
N ALA A 160 12.72 -11.34 2.64
CA ALA A 160 13.06 -11.06 1.24
C ALA A 160 13.37 -12.34 0.46
N ARG A 161 14.06 -13.31 1.06
CA ARG A 161 14.30 -14.62 0.43
C ARG A 161 13.04 -15.45 0.24
N LEU A 162 12.13 -15.38 1.21
CA LEU A 162 10.80 -16.01 1.06
C LEU A 162 10.03 -15.41 -0.11
N LEU A 163 10.10 -14.10 -0.28
CA LEU A 163 9.51 -13.42 -1.44
C LEU A 163 10.11 -13.91 -2.75
N GLU A 164 11.43 -13.95 -2.87
CA GLU A 164 12.11 -14.43 -4.07
C GLU A 164 11.72 -15.88 -4.41
N ASN A 165 11.68 -16.75 -3.41
CA ASN A 165 11.27 -18.14 -3.59
C ASN A 165 9.80 -18.26 -3.99
N ALA A 166 8.92 -17.47 -3.39
CA ALA A 166 7.50 -17.45 -3.72
C ALA A 166 7.27 -16.95 -5.16
N ILE A 167 7.94 -15.90 -5.59
CA ILE A 167 7.89 -15.40 -6.96
C ILE A 167 8.34 -16.49 -7.94
N ARG A 168 9.44 -17.16 -7.64
CA ARG A 168 9.96 -18.26 -8.48
C ARG A 168 8.97 -19.40 -8.59
N ASP A 169 8.35 -19.80 -7.50
CA ASP A 169 7.34 -20.87 -7.49
C ASP A 169 6.14 -20.51 -8.35
N VAL A 170 5.62 -19.29 -8.23
CA VAL A 170 4.48 -18.80 -9.02
C VAL A 170 4.85 -18.71 -10.51
N VAL A 171 6.01 -18.16 -10.83
CA VAL A 171 6.52 -18.06 -12.22
C VAL A 171 6.58 -19.44 -12.87
N VAL A 172 7.14 -20.44 -12.19
CA VAL A 172 7.27 -21.81 -12.72
C VAL A 172 5.92 -22.50 -12.82
N HIS A 173 5.10 -22.40 -11.77
CA HIS A 173 3.83 -23.13 -11.70
C HIS A 173 2.81 -22.64 -12.72
N TYR A 174 2.73 -21.32 -12.93
CA TYR A 174 1.76 -20.69 -13.85
C TYR A 174 2.35 -20.36 -15.22
N ASN A 175 3.63 -20.65 -15.44
CA ASN A 175 4.34 -20.38 -16.70
C ASN A 175 4.18 -18.92 -17.18
N ILE A 176 4.37 -17.98 -16.28
CA ILE A 176 4.34 -16.54 -16.54
C ILE A 176 5.69 -15.93 -16.20
N SER A 177 6.05 -14.82 -16.86
CA SER A 177 7.30 -14.11 -16.52
C SER A 177 7.14 -13.33 -15.21
N GLU A 178 8.23 -13.14 -14.48
CA GLU A 178 8.25 -12.32 -13.27
C GLU A 178 7.73 -10.89 -13.53
N GLU A 179 8.10 -10.31 -14.67
CA GLU A 179 7.62 -8.99 -15.09
C GLU A 179 6.09 -8.92 -15.15
N LYS A 180 5.45 -9.96 -15.71
CA LYS A 180 3.99 -10.01 -15.85
C LYS A 180 3.22 -10.17 -14.54
N LEU A 181 3.86 -10.68 -13.49
CA LEU A 181 3.24 -10.80 -12.17
C LEU A 181 2.77 -9.45 -11.61
N PHE A 182 3.51 -8.40 -11.90
CA PHE A 182 3.33 -7.08 -11.30
C PHE A 182 2.82 -6.02 -12.27
N THR A 183 2.50 -6.39 -13.50
CA THR A 183 2.00 -5.47 -14.53
C THR A 183 0.47 -5.42 -14.57
N ASP A 184 -0.05 -4.40 -15.23
CA ASP A 184 -1.46 -4.30 -15.58
C ASP A 184 -1.74 -5.15 -16.83
N PHE A 185 -2.12 -6.41 -16.61
CA PHE A 185 -2.39 -7.35 -17.70
C PHE A 185 -3.62 -6.99 -18.53
N ILE A 186 -4.59 -6.23 -17.98
CA ILE A 186 -5.76 -5.76 -18.75
C ILE A 186 -5.34 -4.73 -19.79
N ALA A 187 -4.48 -3.79 -19.40
CA ALA A 187 -3.95 -2.80 -20.34
C ALA A 187 -3.10 -3.44 -21.44
N GLU A 188 -2.30 -4.47 -21.12
CA GLU A 188 -1.48 -5.23 -22.07
C GLU A 188 -2.34 -5.98 -23.10
N GLU A 189 -3.42 -6.66 -22.68
CA GLU A 189 -4.33 -7.35 -23.58
C GLU A 189 -5.01 -6.37 -24.56
N ASN A 190 -5.41 -5.19 -24.09
CA ASN A 190 -6.03 -4.16 -24.93
C ASN A 190 -5.05 -3.56 -25.96
N THR A 191 -3.76 -3.61 -25.73
CA THR A 191 -2.74 -3.14 -26.68
C THR A 191 -2.32 -4.21 -27.68
N ALA A 192 -2.51 -5.49 -27.38
CA ALA A 192 -2.18 -6.60 -28.28
C ALA A 192 -3.21 -6.84 -29.40
N VAL A 193 -4.36 -6.20 -29.35
CA VAL A 193 -5.50 -6.37 -30.30
C VAL A 193 -5.50 -5.27 -31.38
N LYS A 194 -4.35 -4.74 -31.76
CA LYS A 194 -4.24 -3.79 -32.90
C LYS A 194 -3.53 -4.43 -34.07
#